data_59480548eaf6987779062849fb23bbb7
#
_entry.id   59480548eaf6987779062849fb23bbb7
#
_cell.length_a   1.000
_cell.length_b   1.000
_cell.length_c   1.000
_cell.angle_alpha   90.00
_cell.angle_beta   90.00
_cell.angle_gamma   90.00
#
_symmetry.space_group_name_H-M   'P 1'
#
loop_
_entity.id
_entity.type
_entity.pdbx_description
1 polymer ?
#
loop_
_entity_poly.entity_id
_entity_poly.type
_entity_poly.pdbx_seq_one_letter_code
_entity_poly.pdbx_strand_id
1 'polypeptide(L)'
;MANNNNKDKCNVPNLRFPEFSGEWEMSSIGEQFELYSGNTPSRMNKNQFDGSINWITSGELKEHYISDTKEKISEEAAKNNSLKLLPVGTFVIAIYGLEANGVRGTCSITTRESTISQACMAFTSKMDIQNEFLYSWYKKHGNIIGIKYAQGTKQQNLSYDIIERFNISYPCMEEQKKLIRFISLIDQRIATQNKIIEDLKKLKSAIIEKLY
;
A
#
# COMPACT_ATOMS: atom_id res chain seq x y z
N MET A 1 32.48 6.62 -29.58
CA MET A 1 31.16 6.52 -30.26
C MET A 1 30.21 5.90 -29.27
N ALA A 2 29.38 6.69 -28.62
CA ALA A 2 28.40 6.21 -27.65
C ALA A 2 27.16 5.75 -28.43
N ASN A 3 26.86 4.46 -28.36
CA ASN A 3 25.68 3.87 -28.97
C ASN A 3 24.44 4.29 -28.18
N ASN A 4 23.77 5.32 -28.63
CA ASN A 4 22.51 5.85 -28.07
C ASN A 4 21.36 4.98 -28.61
N ASN A 5 21.20 3.76 -28.10
CA ASN A 5 20.03 2.92 -28.37
C ASN A 5 18.92 3.26 -27.35
N ASN A 6 18.50 4.50 -27.33
CA ASN A 6 17.20 4.88 -26.78
C ASN A 6 16.13 4.63 -27.87
N LYS A 7 15.81 3.36 -28.13
CA LYS A 7 14.56 3.02 -28.80
C LYS A 7 13.46 3.46 -27.87
N ASP A 8 12.61 4.35 -28.35
CA ASP A 8 11.37 4.78 -27.71
C ASP A 8 10.64 3.55 -27.16
N LYS A 9 10.76 3.30 -25.85
CA LYS A 9 10.01 2.23 -25.23
C LYS A 9 8.57 2.72 -25.18
N CYS A 10 7.77 2.23 -26.11
CA CYS A 10 6.33 2.43 -26.11
C CYS A 10 5.77 2.08 -24.72
N ASN A 11 5.03 3.00 -24.10
CA ASN A 11 4.48 2.83 -22.75
C ASN A 11 3.20 1.97 -22.82
N VAL A 12 3.33 0.74 -23.31
CA VAL A 12 2.26 -0.24 -23.47
C VAL A 12 2.59 -1.45 -22.59
N PRO A 13 1.64 -1.93 -21.76
CA PRO A 13 1.87 -3.13 -20.95
C PRO A 13 1.99 -4.38 -21.83
N ASN A 14 2.78 -5.35 -21.38
CA ASN A 14 2.95 -6.64 -22.08
C ASN A 14 1.66 -7.48 -22.15
N LEU A 15 0.77 -7.28 -21.17
CA LEU A 15 -0.54 -7.94 -21.11
C LEU A 15 -1.61 -6.87 -20.98
N ARG A 16 -2.59 -6.90 -21.88
CA ARG A 16 -3.67 -5.91 -21.96
C ARG A 16 -4.96 -6.55 -22.42
N PHE A 17 -6.09 -6.03 -22.00
CA PHE A 17 -7.39 -6.42 -22.54
C PHE A 17 -7.51 -5.93 -24.00
N PRO A 18 -8.02 -6.76 -24.94
CA PRO A 18 -7.98 -6.47 -26.36
C PRO A 18 -8.78 -5.25 -26.80
N GLU A 19 -9.76 -4.82 -26.01
CA GLU A 19 -10.56 -3.62 -26.30
C GLU A 19 -9.85 -2.29 -26.01
N PHE A 20 -8.70 -2.31 -25.31
CA PHE A 20 -7.92 -1.11 -25.05
C PHE A 20 -6.71 -1.03 -25.97
N SER A 21 -6.41 0.16 -26.48
CA SER A 21 -5.30 0.44 -27.38
C SER A 21 -4.59 1.75 -27.00
N GLY A 22 -3.50 2.06 -27.70
CA GLY A 22 -2.69 3.25 -27.43
C GLY A 22 -1.71 3.08 -26.27
N GLU A 23 -0.96 4.11 -25.97
CA GLU A 23 -0.01 4.11 -24.86
C GLU A 23 -0.70 4.48 -23.54
N TRP A 24 -0.13 3.99 -22.43
CA TRP A 24 -0.50 4.48 -21.12
C TRP A 24 0.11 5.87 -20.90
N GLU A 25 -0.58 6.70 -20.16
CA GLU A 25 -0.05 7.98 -19.71
C GLU A 25 1.05 7.77 -18.68
N MET A 26 1.91 8.75 -18.53
CA MET A 26 2.99 8.74 -17.53
C MET A 26 3.04 10.08 -16.81
N SER A 27 3.10 10.03 -15.50
CA SER A 27 3.16 11.20 -14.64
C SER A 27 4.01 10.90 -13.39
N SER A 28 4.42 11.91 -12.66
CA SER A 28 5.02 11.70 -11.35
C SER A 28 3.97 11.43 -10.28
N ILE A 29 4.37 10.76 -9.20
CA ILE A 29 3.49 10.53 -8.04
C ILE A 29 3.01 11.87 -7.48
N GLY A 30 3.88 12.88 -7.36
CA GLY A 30 3.51 14.18 -6.81
C GLY A 30 2.52 14.98 -7.66
N GLU A 31 2.48 14.74 -8.98
CA GLU A 31 1.45 15.32 -9.85
C GLU A 31 0.09 14.68 -9.62
N GLN A 32 0.05 13.37 -9.42
CA GLN A 32 -1.19 12.58 -9.30
C GLN A 32 -1.75 12.48 -7.88
N PHE A 33 -0.90 12.64 -6.87
CA PHE A 33 -1.29 12.45 -5.48
C PHE A 33 -0.85 13.61 -4.58
N GLU A 34 -1.70 13.94 -3.61
CA GLU A 34 -1.28 14.67 -2.42
C GLU A 34 -0.68 13.65 -1.44
N LEU A 35 0.54 13.90 -0.99
CA LEU A 35 1.25 13.04 -0.05
C LEU A 35 1.17 13.63 1.35
N TYR A 36 0.91 12.78 2.34
CA TYR A 36 0.86 13.16 3.74
C TYR A 36 1.64 12.16 4.59
N SER A 37 2.61 12.64 5.35
CA SER A 37 3.30 11.86 6.38
C SER A 37 2.67 12.15 7.74
N GLY A 38 2.46 11.09 8.53
CA GLY A 38 1.84 11.21 9.84
C GLY A 38 2.79 11.70 10.92
N ASN A 39 2.35 11.58 12.17
CA ASN A 39 3.13 11.92 13.34
C ASN A 39 2.99 10.86 14.43
N THR A 40 3.89 10.87 15.39
CA THR A 40 3.87 9.96 16.53
C THR A 40 3.65 10.75 17.83
N PRO A 41 2.50 10.55 18.50
CA PRO A 41 2.26 11.13 19.81
C PRO A 41 3.32 10.71 20.82
N SER A 42 3.61 11.56 21.82
CA SER A 42 4.60 11.28 22.83
C SER A 42 4.24 10.03 23.64
N ARG A 43 5.14 9.04 23.66
CA ARG A 43 4.98 7.81 24.45
C ARG A 43 5.01 8.04 25.96
N MET A 44 5.46 9.21 26.42
CA MET A 44 5.48 9.57 27.85
C MET A 44 4.07 9.86 28.37
N ASN A 45 3.14 10.24 27.52
CA ASN A 45 1.74 10.50 27.88
C ASN A 45 0.86 9.32 27.39
N LYS A 46 0.59 8.37 28.28
CA LYS A 46 -0.19 7.17 27.97
C LYS A 46 -1.63 7.48 27.56
N ASN A 47 -2.22 8.57 28.04
CA ASN A 47 -3.60 8.95 27.71
C ASN A 47 -3.77 9.28 26.22
N GLN A 48 -2.67 9.55 25.49
CA GLN A 48 -2.74 9.76 24.05
C GLN A 48 -3.11 8.49 23.29
N PHE A 49 -2.82 7.32 23.87
CA PHE A 49 -3.08 6.01 23.26
C PHE A 49 -4.31 5.32 23.86
N ASP A 50 -5.12 6.02 24.64
CA ASP A 50 -6.38 5.54 25.21
C ASP A 50 -7.56 6.14 24.44
N GLY A 51 -7.74 5.69 23.19
CA GLY A 51 -8.76 6.20 22.30
C GLY A 51 -9.34 5.16 21.35
N SER A 52 -10.13 5.62 20.39
CA SER A 52 -10.81 4.77 19.40
C SER A 52 -10.34 4.97 17.96
N ILE A 53 -9.55 6.02 17.70
CA ILE A 53 -9.08 6.33 16.35
C ILE A 53 -7.90 5.41 16.00
N ASN A 54 -8.01 4.68 14.90
CA ASN A 54 -6.92 3.86 14.38
C ASN A 54 -5.66 4.71 14.13
N TRP A 55 -4.51 4.21 14.59
CA TRP A 55 -3.21 4.83 14.35
C TRP A 55 -2.26 3.81 13.70
N ILE A 56 -2.13 3.92 12.39
CA ILE A 56 -1.41 2.94 11.57
C ILE A 56 0.09 3.16 11.67
N THR A 57 0.82 2.09 11.98
CA THR A 57 2.29 2.03 11.97
C THR A 57 2.81 1.22 10.79
N SER A 58 4.09 1.38 10.43
CA SER A 58 4.70 0.68 9.29
C SER A 58 4.64 -0.85 9.41
N GLY A 59 4.65 -1.38 10.63
CA GLY A 59 4.59 -2.83 10.88
C GLY A 59 3.21 -3.46 10.67
N GLU A 60 2.16 -2.66 10.45
CA GLU A 60 0.78 -3.13 10.30
C GLU A 60 0.33 -3.21 8.84
N LEU A 61 1.08 -2.65 7.90
CA LEU A 61 0.76 -2.61 6.47
C LEU A 61 1.06 -3.95 5.77
N LYS A 62 0.47 -5.05 6.24
CA LYS A 62 0.76 -6.42 5.77
C LYS A 62 -0.27 -6.92 4.77
N GLU A 63 -1.53 -6.58 5.00
CA GLU A 63 -2.66 -7.03 4.20
C GLU A 63 -3.08 -5.96 3.18
N HIS A 64 -3.84 -6.36 2.16
CA HIS A 64 -4.38 -5.43 1.17
C HIS A 64 -5.21 -4.32 1.85
N TYR A 65 -6.08 -4.72 2.75
CA TYR A 65 -6.95 -3.80 3.50
C TYR A 65 -6.59 -3.79 4.97
N ILE A 66 -6.58 -2.60 5.57
CA ILE A 66 -6.42 -2.42 7.00
C ILE A 66 -7.69 -1.82 7.60
N SER A 67 -8.31 -2.55 8.53
CA SER A 67 -9.55 -2.16 9.20
C SER A 67 -9.37 -1.81 10.66
N ASP A 68 -8.28 -2.27 11.27
CA ASP A 68 -8.01 -2.11 12.70
C ASP A 68 -6.51 -2.02 12.96
N THR A 69 -6.13 -1.40 14.08
CA THR A 69 -4.75 -1.22 14.49
C THR A 69 -4.56 -1.69 15.93
N LYS A 70 -3.33 -2.10 16.25
CA LYS A 70 -2.97 -2.55 17.61
C LYS A 70 -3.09 -1.42 18.62
N GLU A 71 -2.64 -0.24 18.23
CA GLU A 71 -2.74 0.98 19.04
C GLU A 71 -3.75 1.93 18.42
N LYS A 72 -4.49 2.59 19.28
CA LYS A 72 -5.45 3.63 18.92
C LYS A 72 -5.10 4.90 19.66
N ILE A 73 -5.47 6.03 19.11
CA ILE A 73 -5.24 7.32 19.76
C ILE A 73 -6.56 8.01 20.09
N SER A 74 -6.51 8.91 21.07
CA SER A 74 -7.64 9.76 21.41
C SER A 74 -7.82 10.89 20.38
N GLU A 75 -9.03 11.46 20.30
CA GLU A 75 -9.30 12.64 19.48
C GLU A 75 -8.42 13.83 19.86
N GLU A 76 -8.21 14.00 21.18
CA GLU A 76 -7.31 15.04 21.70
C GLU A 76 -5.86 14.81 21.24
N ALA A 77 -5.38 13.57 21.27
CA ALA A 77 -4.04 13.23 20.78
C ALA A 77 -3.90 13.50 19.29
N ALA A 78 -4.90 13.15 18.48
CA ALA A 78 -4.91 13.45 17.05
C ALA A 78 -4.80 14.96 16.79
N LYS A 79 -5.59 15.76 17.51
CA LYS A 79 -5.59 17.23 17.41
C LYS A 79 -4.27 17.84 17.87
N ASN A 80 -3.78 17.45 19.04
CA ASN A 80 -2.56 18.02 19.64
C ASN A 80 -1.28 17.68 18.85
N ASN A 81 -1.31 16.58 18.10
CA ASN A 81 -0.20 16.15 17.23
C ASN A 81 -0.42 16.50 15.75
N SER A 82 -1.44 17.33 15.44
CA SER A 82 -1.77 17.73 14.07
C SER A 82 -1.94 16.53 13.12
N LEU A 83 -2.50 15.44 13.62
CA LEU A 83 -2.74 14.24 12.84
C LEU A 83 -4.01 14.40 12.01
N LYS A 84 -3.87 14.20 10.71
CA LYS A 84 -4.99 14.23 9.75
C LYS A 84 -5.78 12.93 9.86
N LEU A 85 -7.08 13.01 10.06
CA LEU A 85 -7.98 11.86 9.92
C LEU A 85 -8.15 11.57 8.43
N LEU A 86 -7.61 10.43 8.01
CA LEU A 86 -7.64 9.99 6.61
C LEU A 86 -8.93 9.26 6.31
N PRO A 87 -9.57 9.52 5.16
CA PRO A 87 -10.83 8.85 4.79
C PRO A 87 -10.60 7.37 4.46
N VAL A 88 -11.71 6.63 4.44
CA VAL A 88 -11.76 5.26 3.92
C VAL A 88 -11.27 5.23 2.47
N GLY A 89 -10.54 4.18 2.10
CA GLY A 89 -9.97 4.02 0.77
C GLY A 89 -8.61 4.71 0.58
N THR A 90 -8.04 5.28 1.64
CA THR A 90 -6.70 5.91 1.55
C THR A 90 -5.62 4.85 1.38
N PHE A 91 -4.77 5.01 0.38
CA PHE A 91 -3.57 4.19 0.17
C PHE A 91 -2.43 4.67 1.07
N VAL A 92 -1.81 3.74 1.81
CA VAL A 92 -0.75 4.01 2.78
C VAL A 92 0.43 3.09 2.56
N ILE A 93 1.65 3.63 2.62
CA ILE A 93 2.91 2.88 2.53
C ILE A 93 3.77 3.07 3.78
N ALA A 94 4.66 2.10 4.03
CA ALA A 94 5.75 2.26 5.00
C ALA A 94 6.90 3.08 4.38
N ILE A 95 7.39 4.07 5.12
CA ILE A 95 8.51 4.93 4.69
C ILE A 95 9.69 4.90 5.66
N TYR A 96 9.52 4.45 6.90
CA TYR A 96 10.58 4.34 7.90
C TYR A 96 10.72 2.90 8.42
N GLY A 97 11.95 2.54 8.80
CA GLY A 97 12.26 1.22 9.35
C GLY A 97 12.27 0.13 8.25
N LEU A 98 12.61 0.49 7.02
CA LEU A 98 12.55 -0.40 5.86
C LEU A 98 13.59 -1.53 5.88
N GLU A 99 14.57 -1.45 6.77
CA GLU A 99 15.52 -2.53 7.05
C GLU A 99 14.90 -3.71 7.80
N ALA A 100 13.81 -3.45 8.55
CA ALA A 100 13.12 -4.49 9.30
C ALA A 100 12.48 -5.51 8.37
N ASN A 101 12.56 -6.79 8.74
CA ASN A 101 12.00 -7.88 7.95
C ASN A 101 10.50 -7.70 7.73
N GLY A 102 10.08 -7.74 6.47
CA GLY A 102 8.68 -7.64 6.06
C GLY A 102 8.07 -6.23 6.15
N VAL A 103 8.88 -5.15 6.24
CA VAL A 103 8.40 -3.76 6.21
C VAL A 103 8.60 -3.11 4.85
N ARG A 104 9.75 -3.39 4.20
CA ARG A 104 10.05 -2.80 2.90
C ARG A 104 9.03 -3.17 1.83
N GLY A 105 8.51 -2.17 1.12
CA GLY A 105 7.52 -2.36 0.06
C GLY A 105 6.13 -2.73 0.56
N THR A 106 5.86 -2.59 1.88
CA THR A 106 4.52 -2.83 2.42
C THR A 106 3.60 -1.65 2.18
N CYS A 107 2.35 -1.96 1.92
CA CYS A 107 1.29 -0.99 1.71
C CYS A 107 -0.08 -1.60 2.00
N SER A 108 -1.04 -0.76 2.31
CA SER A 108 -2.43 -1.15 2.55
C SER A 108 -3.38 -0.03 2.12
N ILE A 109 -4.66 -0.38 1.98
CA ILE A 109 -5.76 0.58 1.78
C ILE A 109 -6.64 0.57 3.03
N THR A 110 -6.97 1.74 3.55
CA THR A 110 -7.80 1.86 4.76
C THR A 110 -9.26 1.50 4.48
N THR A 111 -9.89 0.72 5.37
CA THR A 111 -11.33 0.44 5.33
C THR A 111 -12.11 1.18 6.40
N ARG A 112 -11.41 1.93 7.25
CA ARG A 112 -11.96 2.86 8.25
C ARG A 112 -11.16 4.15 8.25
N GLU A 113 -11.77 5.22 8.70
CA GLU A 113 -11.05 6.46 8.99
C GLU A 113 -9.93 6.16 9.98
N SER A 114 -8.74 6.65 9.68
CA SER A 114 -7.54 6.31 10.41
C SER A 114 -6.54 7.47 10.40
N THR A 115 -5.69 7.51 11.40
CA THR A 115 -4.48 8.33 11.39
C THR A 115 -3.26 7.45 11.10
N ILE A 116 -2.13 8.05 10.78
CA ILE A 116 -0.89 7.32 10.49
C ILE A 116 0.27 7.88 11.32
N SER A 117 1.22 7.01 11.63
CA SER A 117 2.46 7.39 12.29
C SER A 117 3.42 8.08 11.32
N GLN A 118 4.46 8.71 11.86
CA GLN A 118 5.55 9.28 11.04
C GLN A 118 6.27 8.25 10.16
N ALA A 119 6.13 6.95 10.48
CA ALA A 119 6.72 5.87 9.70
C ALA A 119 5.91 5.47 8.46
N CYS A 120 4.79 6.15 8.23
CA CYS A 120 3.88 5.90 7.12
C CYS A 120 3.66 7.16 6.28
N MET A 121 3.30 6.95 5.02
CA MET A 121 2.87 8.00 4.10
C MET A 121 1.56 7.61 3.43
N ALA A 122 0.60 8.51 3.46
CA ALA A 122 -0.69 8.40 2.80
C ALA A 122 -0.69 9.14 1.47
N PHE A 123 -1.48 8.60 0.53
CA PHE A 123 -1.66 9.13 -0.82
C PHE A 123 -3.12 9.44 -1.03
N THR A 124 -3.43 10.70 -1.33
CA THR A 124 -4.77 11.13 -1.74
C THR A 124 -4.76 11.38 -3.23
N SER A 125 -5.54 10.61 -3.99
CA SER A 125 -5.61 10.77 -5.44
C SER A 125 -6.22 12.12 -5.81
N LYS A 126 -5.62 12.78 -6.80
CA LYS A 126 -6.12 14.06 -7.31
C LYS A 126 -7.17 13.86 -8.40
N MET A 127 -7.13 12.79 -9.21
CA MET A 127 -8.24 12.39 -10.10
C MET A 127 -7.97 11.17 -11.00
N ASP A 128 -6.77 11.04 -11.59
CA ASP A 128 -6.57 10.15 -12.74
C ASP A 128 -6.17 8.72 -12.37
N ILE A 129 -5.72 8.50 -11.14
CA ILE A 129 -5.27 7.19 -10.67
C ILE A 129 -6.05 6.76 -9.43
N GLN A 130 -6.67 5.57 -9.52
CA GLN A 130 -7.36 4.98 -8.37
C GLN A 130 -6.36 4.37 -7.38
N ASN A 131 -6.64 4.49 -6.08
CA ASN A 131 -5.79 3.93 -5.02
C ASN A 131 -5.61 2.40 -5.14
N GLU A 132 -6.60 1.67 -5.62
CA GLU A 132 -6.52 0.23 -5.91
C GLU A 132 -5.53 -0.07 -7.06
N PHE A 133 -5.49 0.79 -8.09
CA PHE A 133 -4.50 0.66 -9.15
C PHE A 133 -3.09 0.97 -8.61
N LEU A 134 -2.95 2.03 -7.82
CA LEU A 134 -1.70 2.40 -7.16
C LEU A 134 -1.21 1.28 -6.22
N TYR A 135 -2.11 0.62 -5.48
CA TYR A 135 -1.77 -0.54 -4.66
C TYR A 135 -1.10 -1.63 -5.50
N SER A 136 -1.72 -2.04 -6.60
CA SER A 136 -1.18 -3.07 -7.49
C SER A 136 0.17 -2.68 -8.09
N TRP A 137 0.32 -1.42 -8.48
CA TRP A 137 1.59 -0.87 -8.96
C TRP A 137 2.67 -0.92 -7.86
N TYR A 138 2.33 -0.51 -6.65
CA TYR A 138 3.29 -0.46 -5.54
C TYR A 138 3.68 -1.86 -5.06
N LYS A 139 2.79 -2.84 -5.08
CA LYS A 139 3.11 -4.26 -4.81
C LYS A 139 4.21 -4.78 -5.73
N LYS A 140 4.25 -4.34 -6.97
CA LYS A 140 5.31 -4.69 -7.93
C LYS A 140 6.61 -3.91 -7.68
N HIS A 141 6.53 -2.64 -7.37
CA HIS A 141 7.67 -1.72 -7.40
C HIS A 141 8.21 -1.35 -6.01
N GLY A 142 7.41 -1.40 -4.96
CA GLY A 142 7.73 -0.86 -3.63
C GLY A 142 8.97 -1.47 -2.99
N ASN A 143 9.19 -2.77 -3.13
CA ASN A 143 10.41 -3.41 -2.61
C ASN A 143 11.66 -2.94 -3.35
N ILE A 144 11.60 -2.83 -4.69
CA ILE A 144 12.70 -2.34 -5.53
C ILE A 144 12.99 -0.87 -5.22
N ILE A 145 11.94 -0.07 -5.04
CA ILE A 145 12.04 1.34 -4.64
C ILE A 145 12.77 1.44 -3.30
N GLY A 146 12.34 0.66 -2.29
CA GLY A 146 12.97 0.65 -0.98
C GLY A 146 14.45 0.21 -1.01
N ILE A 147 14.79 -0.79 -1.82
CA ILE A 147 16.20 -1.23 -1.96
C ILE A 147 17.06 -0.13 -2.61
N LYS A 148 16.56 0.50 -3.66
CA LYS A 148 17.33 1.40 -4.50
C LYS A 148 17.46 2.82 -3.94
N TYR A 149 16.45 3.29 -3.24
CA TYR A 149 16.30 4.70 -2.89
C TYR A 149 16.20 4.98 -1.39
N ALA A 150 15.98 3.97 -0.54
CA ALA A 150 15.98 4.20 0.90
C ALA A 150 17.37 4.63 1.38
N GLN A 151 17.39 5.63 2.24
CA GLN A 151 18.60 6.22 2.80
C GLN A 151 18.77 5.79 4.26
N GLY A 152 20.02 5.70 4.70
CA GLY A 152 20.41 5.35 6.07
C GLY A 152 21.05 3.96 6.16
N THR A 153 22.00 3.83 7.09
CA THR A 153 22.75 2.58 7.32
C THR A 153 22.14 1.69 8.39
N LYS A 154 21.66 2.31 9.49
CA LYS A 154 21.02 1.60 10.62
C LYS A 154 19.49 1.61 10.52
N GLN A 155 18.91 2.69 10.07
CA GLN A 155 17.49 2.85 9.80
C GLN A 155 17.31 3.35 8.39
N GLN A 156 16.62 2.58 7.54
CA GLN A 156 16.39 2.90 6.14
C GLN A 156 15.06 3.59 5.95
N ASN A 157 15.09 4.76 5.32
CA ASN A 157 13.92 5.61 5.18
C ASN A 157 13.79 6.12 3.73
N LEU A 158 12.55 6.25 3.26
CA LEU A 158 12.20 6.94 2.02
C LEU A 158 11.72 8.35 2.35
N SER A 159 12.36 9.36 1.76
CA SER A 159 11.93 10.75 1.93
C SER A 159 10.74 11.09 1.02
N TYR A 160 10.01 12.13 1.39
CA TYR A 160 8.94 12.71 0.60
C TYR A 160 9.41 13.07 -0.82
N ASP A 161 10.51 13.82 -0.95
CA ASP A 161 11.07 14.28 -2.22
C ASP A 161 11.46 13.14 -3.18
N ILE A 162 11.82 11.98 -2.62
CA ILE A 162 12.11 10.80 -3.42
C ILE A 162 10.81 10.23 -3.98
N ILE A 163 9.80 10.06 -3.12
CA ILE A 163 8.53 9.42 -3.49
C ILE A 163 7.77 10.25 -4.52
N GLU A 164 7.68 11.56 -4.35
CA GLU A 164 6.94 12.45 -5.25
C GLU A 164 7.47 12.42 -6.69
N ARG A 165 8.78 12.14 -6.87
CA ARG A 165 9.44 12.10 -8.18
C ARG A 165 9.31 10.77 -8.91
N PHE A 166 8.77 9.73 -8.30
CA PHE A 166 8.58 8.47 -9.02
C PHE A 166 7.56 8.62 -10.13
N ASN A 167 7.93 8.11 -11.31
CA ASN A 167 7.01 8.03 -12.43
C ASN A 167 6.13 6.79 -12.31
N ILE A 168 4.85 6.98 -12.52
CA ILE A 168 3.86 5.93 -12.65
C ILE A 168 3.23 5.98 -14.05
N SER A 169 3.18 4.83 -14.70
CA SER A 169 2.43 4.67 -15.95
C SER A 169 1.06 4.11 -15.64
N TYR A 170 0.02 4.71 -16.20
CA TYR A 170 -1.36 4.36 -15.92
C TYR A 170 -2.25 4.48 -17.16
N PRO A 171 -3.26 3.61 -17.30
CA PRO A 171 -4.24 3.68 -18.37
C PRO A 171 -5.37 4.65 -18.04
N CYS A 172 -6.28 4.82 -18.99
CA CYS A 172 -7.54 5.52 -18.76
C CYS A 172 -8.35 4.86 -17.63
N MET A 173 -9.27 5.62 -17.04
CA MET A 173 -10.05 5.20 -15.86
C MET A 173 -10.85 3.92 -16.09
N GLU A 174 -11.37 3.70 -17.30
CA GLU A 174 -12.13 2.50 -17.65
C GLU A 174 -11.23 1.25 -17.63
N GLU A 175 -10.02 1.35 -18.15
CA GLU A 175 -9.05 0.25 -18.10
C GLU A 175 -8.58 -0.02 -16.68
N GLN A 176 -8.34 1.03 -15.87
CA GLN A 176 -8.02 0.87 -14.44
C GLN A 176 -9.11 0.08 -13.72
N LYS A 177 -10.39 0.47 -13.86
CA LYS A 177 -11.53 -0.22 -13.25
C LYS A 177 -11.57 -1.70 -13.64
N LYS A 178 -11.31 -2.00 -14.92
CA LYS A 178 -11.32 -3.37 -15.40
C LYS A 178 -10.16 -4.19 -14.85
N LEU A 179 -8.96 -3.61 -14.80
CA LEU A 179 -7.78 -4.24 -14.19
C LEU A 179 -8.00 -4.52 -12.70
N ILE A 180 -8.49 -3.54 -11.95
CA ILE A 180 -8.81 -3.66 -10.53
C ILE A 180 -9.81 -4.80 -10.30
N ARG A 181 -10.91 -4.81 -11.07
CA ARG A 181 -11.92 -5.88 -10.97
C ARG A 181 -11.33 -7.25 -11.28
N PHE A 182 -10.52 -7.36 -12.31
CA PHE A 182 -9.89 -8.62 -12.71
C PHE A 182 -8.96 -9.15 -11.60
N ILE A 183 -8.09 -8.31 -11.05
CA ILE A 183 -7.20 -8.68 -9.93
C ILE A 183 -8.02 -9.08 -8.71
N SER A 184 -9.04 -8.30 -8.35
CA SER A 184 -9.92 -8.62 -7.21
C SER A 184 -10.62 -9.98 -7.36
N LEU A 185 -11.06 -10.36 -8.56
CA LEU A 185 -11.64 -11.69 -8.80
C LEU A 185 -10.62 -12.81 -8.63
N ILE A 186 -9.37 -12.59 -9.02
CA ILE A 186 -8.29 -13.56 -8.78
C ILE A 186 -8.03 -13.71 -7.28
N ASP A 187 -7.92 -12.61 -6.53
CA ASP A 187 -7.70 -12.62 -5.09
C ASP A 187 -8.84 -13.33 -4.34
N GLN A 188 -10.10 -13.07 -4.72
CA GLN A 188 -11.27 -13.78 -4.19
C GLN A 188 -11.21 -15.29 -4.47
N ARG A 189 -10.75 -15.66 -5.67
CA ARG A 189 -10.59 -17.08 -6.02
C ARG A 189 -9.51 -17.73 -5.18
N ILE A 190 -8.37 -17.06 -4.99
CA ILE A 190 -7.28 -17.54 -4.14
C ILE A 190 -7.76 -17.71 -2.69
N ALA A 191 -8.45 -16.71 -2.13
CA ALA A 191 -9.00 -16.79 -0.77
C ALA A 191 -9.97 -17.96 -0.60
N THR A 192 -10.85 -18.17 -1.58
CA THR A 192 -11.80 -19.30 -1.57
C THR A 192 -11.07 -20.64 -1.60
N GLN A 193 -10.05 -20.80 -2.45
CA GLN A 193 -9.27 -22.04 -2.52
C GLN A 193 -8.50 -22.32 -1.23
N ASN A 194 -7.92 -21.27 -0.62
CA ASN A 194 -7.22 -21.40 0.66
C ASN A 194 -8.17 -21.90 1.77
N LYS A 195 -9.39 -21.36 1.82
CA LYS A 195 -10.42 -21.83 2.77
C LYS A 195 -10.77 -23.30 2.56
N ILE A 196 -10.97 -23.73 1.32
CA ILE A 196 -11.23 -25.13 0.99
C ILE A 196 -10.07 -26.03 1.46
N ILE A 197 -8.83 -25.59 1.22
CA ILE A 197 -7.63 -26.34 1.67
C ILE A 197 -7.60 -26.45 3.19
N GLU A 198 -7.92 -25.41 3.92
CA GLU A 198 -8.01 -25.45 5.39
C GLU A 198 -9.07 -26.41 5.89
N ASP A 199 -10.26 -26.38 5.29
CA ASP A 199 -11.37 -27.26 5.67
C ASP A 199 -11.03 -28.74 5.39
N LEU A 200 -10.39 -29.03 4.25
CA LEU A 200 -9.89 -30.37 3.93
C LEU A 200 -8.82 -30.85 4.91
N LYS A 201 -7.91 -29.96 5.36
CA LYS A 201 -6.92 -30.29 6.39
C LYS A 201 -7.58 -30.65 7.71
N LYS A 202 -8.58 -29.88 8.15
CA LYS A 202 -9.37 -30.16 9.37
C LYS A 202 -10.09 -31.51 9.27
N LEU A 203 -10.73 -31.75 8.13
CA LEU A 203 -11.42 -33.04 7.88
C LEU A 203 -10.45 -34.22 7.93
N LYS A 204 -9.29 -34.09 7.28
CA LYS A 204 -8.23 -35.12 7.33
C LYS A 204 -7.81 -35.41 8.77
N SER A 205 -7.56 -34.40 9.60
CA SER A 205 -7.17 -34.58 11.01
C SER A 205 -8.26 -35.28 11.79
N ALA A 206 -9.53 -34.86 11.64
CA ALA A 206 -10.67 -35.51 12.31
C ALA A 206 -10.88 -37.00 11.91
N ILE A 207 -10.58 -37.34 10.66
CA ILE A 207 -10.63 -38.73 10.19
C ILE A 207 -9.51 -39.55 10.86
N ILE A 208 -8.29 -39.02 10.89
CA ILE A 208 -7.15 -39.72 11.52
C ILE A 208 -7.42 -39.94 13.00
N GLU A 209 -7.94 -38.96 13.74
CA GLU A 209 -8.30 -39.09 15.17
C GLU A 209 -9.38 -40.20 15.44
N LYS A 210 -10.23 -40.48 14.44
CA LYS A 210 -11.25 -41.51 14.57
C LYS A 210 -10.78 -42.90 14.13
N LEU A 211 -9.66 -42.97 13.41
CA LEU A 211 -9.11 -44.25 12.92
C LEU A 211 -8.13 -44.89 13.90
N TYR A 212 -7.54 -44.07 14.77
CA TYR A 212 -6.54 -44.48 15.78
C TYR A 212 -6.95 -44.07 17.19
#